data_b27ef7d42c7ff7d59115a88aba2749b2
#
_entry.id   b27ef7d42c7ff7d59115a88aba2749b2
#
_cell.length_a   1.000
_cell.length_b   1.000
_cell.length_c   1.000
_cell.angle_alpha   90.00
_cell.angle_beta   90.00
_cell.angle_gamma   90.00
#
_symmetry.space_group_name_H-M   'P 1'
#
loop_
_entity.id
_entity.type
_entity.pdbx_description
1 polymer ?
#
loop_
_entity_poly.entity_id
_entity_poly.type
_entity_poly.pdbx_seq_one_letter_code
_entity_poly.pdbx_strand_id
1 'polypeptide(L)'
;MQREFSAGGVLVRRLGGRWVVAAIRPAGKREGIWALPKGRIGAGEDPAATAVREVEEETGARGRLERKLGDVRYVFTWEGERVFKVVSFYLLRYTGGRLGELPAEHRHEVAEARWLPLEEAPRLLAYRGEREMADKALAVLAGEAL
;
A
#
# COMPACT_ATOMS: atom_id res chain seq x y z
N MET A 1 9.30 25.04 -1.23
CA MET A 1 8.90 23.67 -1.57
C MET A 1 7.98 23.13 -0.48
N GLN A 2 6.79 22.67 -0.87
CA GLN A 2 5.88 22.03 0.06
C GLN A 2 6.34 20.62 0.37
N ARG A 3 5.90 20.10 1.51
CA ARG A 3 6.19 18.72 1.93
C ARG A 3 4.90 17.99 2.24
N GLU A 4 4.78 16.76 1.76
CA GLU A 4 3.66 15.88 2.08
C GLU A 4 4.19 14.59 2.68
N PHE A 5 3.51 14.11 3.71
CA PHE A 5 3.84 12.86 4.39
C PHE A 5 2.65 11.92 4.33
N SER A 6 2.90 10.73 3.81
CA SER A 6 1.89 9.68 3.68
C SER A 6 2.42 8.39 4.27
N ALA A 7 1.55 7.44 4.50
CA ALA A 7 1.91 6.09 4.89
C ALA A 7 1.02 5.10 4.18
N GLY A 8 1.55 3.92 3.95
CA GLY A 8 0.82 2.86 3.29
C GLY A 8 1.29 1.50 3.72
N GLY A 9 0.65 0.48 3.19
CA GLY A 9 0.91 -0.88 3.63
C GLY A 9 1.09 -1.88 2.51
N VAL A 10 2.00 -2.81 2.77
CA VAL A 10 2.11 -4.06 2.04
C VAL A 10 1.36 -5.08 2.88
N LEU A 11 0.08 -5.26 2.56
CA LEU A 11 -0.80 -6.18 3.29
C LEU A 11 -0.70 -7.56 2.67
N VAL A 12 -0.21 -8.52 3.44
CA VAL A 12 0.05 -9.87 2.94
C VAL A 12 -0.80 -10.92 3.65
N ARG A 13 -1.10 -11.98 2.93
CA ARG A 13 -1.73 -13.18 3.48
C ARG A 13 -1.33 -14.39 2.65
N ARG A 14 -1.51 -15.59 3.20
CA ARG A 14 -1.34 -16.84 2.44
C ARG A 14 -2.68 -17.29 1.89
N LEU A 15 -2.71 -17.55 0.58
CA LEU A 15 -3.86 -18.17 -0.10
C LEU A 15 -3.32 -19.32 -0.95
N GLY A 16 -3.85 -20.51 -0.72
CA GLY A 16 -3.40 -21.69 -1.44
C GLY A 16 -1.91 -21.97 -1.31
N GLY A 17 -1.32 -21.68 -0.14
CA GLY A 17 0.10 -21.90 0.12
C GLY A 17 1.02 -20.83 -0.45
N ARG A 18 0.49 -19.78 -1.05
CA ARG A 18 1.28 -18.70 -1.66
C ARG A 18 1.02 -17.37 -0.94
N TRP A 19 2.06 -16.55 -0.85
CA TRP A 19 1.90 -15.19 -0.36
C TRP A 19 1.26 -14.32 -1.42
N VAL A 20 0.23 -13.57 -1.03
CA VAL A 20 -0.42 -12.56 -1.88
C VAL A 20 -0.41 -11.21 -1.18
N VAL A 21 -0.47 -10.15 -1.96
CA VAL A 21 -0.47 -8.77 -1.47
C VAL A 21 -1.68 -8.02 -2.02
N ALA A 22 -2.29 -7.18 -1.18
CA ALA A 22 -3.40 -6.35 -1.60
C ALA A 22 -2.90 -5.17 -2.44
N ALA A 23 -3.40 -5.07 -3.66
CA ALA A 23 -3.10 -3.97 -4.56
C ALA A 23 -4.38 -3.31 -5.03
N ILE A 24 -4.29 -2.05 -5.38
CA ILE A 24 -5.43 -1.27 -5.86
C ILE A 24 -5.13 -0.66 -7.22
N ARG A 25 -6.19 -0.43 -7.99
CA ARG A 25 -6.15 0.45 -9.14
C ARG A 25 -6.85 1.73 -8.71
N PRO A 26 -6.12 2.83 -8.52
CA PRO A 26 -6.75 4.09 -8.11
C PRO A 26 -7.76 4.56 -9.14
N ALA A 27 -8.80 5.26 -8.68
CA ALA A 27 -9.81 5.84 -9.58
C ALA A 27 -9.14 6.74 -10.61
N GLY A 28 -9.60 6.68 -11.85
CA GLY A 28 -9.04 7.45 -12.95
C GLY A 28 -7.83 6.83 -13.63
N LYS A 29 -7.27 5.76 -13.08
CA LYS A 29 -6.17 5.03 -13.73
C LYS A 29 -6.72 3.92 -14.60
N ARG A 30 -6.05 3.67 -15.73
CA ARG A 30 -6.43 2.60 -16.68
C ARG A 30 -6.18 1.22 -16.07
N GLU A 31 -6.79 0.20 -16.67
CA GLU A 31 -6.56 -1.18 -16.29
C GLU A 31 -5.07 -1.53 -16.31
N GLY A 32 -4.64 -2.38 -15.38
CA GLY A 32 -3.26 -2.82 -15.28
C GLY A 32 -2.35 -1.88 -14.48
N ILE A 33 -2.82 -0.73 -14.06
CA ILE A 33 -2.05 0.18 -13.20
C ILE A 33 -2.32 -0.19 -11.75
N TRP A 34 -1.43 -0.97 -11.17
CA TRP A 34 -1.55 -1.41 -9.78
C TRP A 34 -0.67 -0.58 -8.86
N ALA A 35 -1.20 -0.29 -7.68
CA ALA A 35 -0.51 0.48 -6.66
C ALA A 35 -0.76 -0.14 -5.28
N LEU A 36 0.12 0.17 -4.34
CA LEU A 36 -0.10 -0.18 -2.94
C LEU A 36 -1.03 0.84 -2.29
N PRO A 37 -1.91 0.42 -1.37
CA PRO A 37 -2.77 1.35 -0.65
C PRO A 37 -1.95 2.28 0.24
N LYS A 38 -2.28 3.58 0.22
CA LYS A 38 -1.60 4.61 0.99
C LYS A 38 -2.44 5.87 1.05
N GLY A 39 -2.14 6.73 2.02
CA GLY A 39 -2.77 8.03 2.12
C GLY A 39 -2.04 8.95 3.08
N ARG A 40 -2.50 10.18 3.16
CA ARG A 40 -1.87 11.22 4.00
C ARG A 40 -1.97 10.86 5.47
N ILE A 41 -0.89 11.16 6.20
CA ILE A 41 -0.87 11.01 7.65
C ILE A 41 -1.84 12.02 8.25
N GLY A 42 -2.81 11.53 9.02
CA GLY A 42 -3.81 12.36 9.66
C GLY A 42 -3.23 13.16 10.83
N ALA A 43 -3.90 14.25 11.19
CA ALA A 43 -3.49 15.09 12.31
C ALA A 43 -3.46 14.27 13.61
N GLY A 44 -2.33 14.29 14.30
CA GLY A 44 -2.13 13.55 15.54
C GLY A 44 -1.94 12.04 15.36
N GLU A 45 -1.89 11.57 14.13
CA GLU A 45 -1.74 10.15 13.80
C GLU A 45 -0.27 9.84 13.51
N ASP A 46 0.24 8.71 13.99
CA ASP A 46 1.58 8.31 13.60
C ASP A 46 1.55 7.56 12.25
N PRO A 47 2.68 7.45 11.54
CA PRO A 47 2.69 6.83 10.22
C PRO A 47 2.20 5.38 10.23
N ALA A 48 2.51 4.61 11.26
CA ALA A 48 2.08 3.20 11.34
C ALA A 48 0.56 3.09 11.46
N ALA A 49 -0.06 3.94 12.28
CA ALA A 49 -1.52 3.99 12.43
C ALA A 49 -2.19 4.41 11.12
N THR A 50 -1.59 5.38 10.41
CA THR A 50 -2.07 5.79 9.09
C THR A 50 -2.05 4.62 8.11
N ALA A 51 -0.95 3.85 8.09
CA ALA A 51 -0.84 2.70 7.19
C ALA A 51 -1.95 1.69 7.43
N VAL A 52 -2.22 1.35 8.69
CA VAL A 52 -3.30 0.42 9.05
C VAL A 52 -4.66 0.94 8.59
N ARG A 53 -4.93 2.21 8.86
CA ARG A 53 -6.20 2.85 8.48
C ARG A 53 -6.38 2.93 6.96
N GLU A 54 -5.37 3.39 6.24
CA GLU A 54 -5.45 3.57 4.79
C GLU A 54 -5.60 2.24 4.06
N VAL A 55 -4.95 1.18 4.54
CA VAL A 55 -5.12 -0.14 3.94
C VAL A 55 -6.59 -0.57 3.99
N GLU A 56 -7.24 -0.40 5.12
CA GLU A 56 -8.66 -0.74 5.25
C GLU A 56 -9.55 0.15 4.39
N GLU A 57 -9.30 1.46 4.39
CA GLU A 57 -10.08 2.41 3.61
C GLU A 57 -10.01 2.15 2.11
N GLU A 58 -8.82 1.78 1.61
CA GLU A 58 -8.62 1.61 0.18
C GLU A 58 -8.81 0.17 -0.32
N THR A 59 -8.79 -0.82 0.56
CA THR A 59 -8.91 -2.21 0.13
C THR A 59 -10.13 -2.95 0.70
N GLY A 60 -10.64 -2.50 1.83
CA GLY A 60 -11.68 -3.23 2.57
C GLY A 60 -11.13 -4.33 3.46
N ALA A 61 -9.86 -4.67 3.32
CA ALA A 61 -9.23 -5.70 4.15
C ALA A 61 -8.45 -5.05 5.28
N ARG A 62 -8.40 -5.72 6.43
CA ARG A 62 -7.72 -5.24 7.63
C ARG A 62 -6.45 -6.03 7.87
N GLY A 63 -5.45 -5.35 8.41
CA GLY A 63 -4.19 -5.97 8.75
C GLY A 63 -3.64 -5.53 10.10
N ARG A 64 -2.77 -6.37 10.63
CA ARG A 64 -2.00 -6.11 11.83
C ARG A 64 -0.61 -5.64 11.44
N LEU A 65 -0.16 -4.56 12.05
CA LEU A 65 1.17 -4.02 11.80
C LEU A 65 2.25 -4.99 12.27
N GLU A 66 3.25 -5.24 11.44
CA GLU A 66 4.42 -6.03 11.82
C GLU A 66 5.68 -5.20 11.92
N ARG A 67 6.05 -4.50 10.87
CA ARG A 67 7.27 -3.69 10.84
C ARG A 67 7.26 -2.67 9.73
N LYS A 68 8.12 -1.67 9.86
CA LYS A 68 8.37 -0.71 8.78
C LYS A 68 9.25 -1.38 7.72
N LEU A 69 8.91 -1.17 6.45
CA LEU A 69 9.71 -1.65 5.32
C LEU A 69 10.65 -0.57 4.80
N GLY A 70 10.21 0.67 4.76
CA GLY A 70 11.05 1.76 4.29
C GLY A 70 10.24 2.97 3.85
N ASP A 71 10.94 3.97 3.36
CA ASP A 71 10.34 5.21 2.85
C ASP A 71 10.59 5.31 1.35
N VAL A 72 9.59 5.82 0.64
CA VAL A 72 9.71 6.20 -0.77
C VAL A 72 9.66 7.72 -0.82
N ARG A 73 10.64 8.34 -1.49
CA ARG A 73 10.74 9.79 -1.59
C ARG A 73 10.73 10.19 -3.05
N TYR A 74 9.93 11.22 -3.37
CA TYR A 74 9.92 11.78 -4.73
C TYR A 74 9.44 13.23 -4.70
N VAL A 75 9.69 13.93 -5.82
CA VAL A 75 9.26 15.31 -6.00
C VAL A 75 8.31 15.34 -7.18
N PHE A 76 7.21 16.05 -7.02
CA PHE A 76 6.27 16.28 -8.13
C PHE A 76 5.82 17.73 -8.13
N THR A 77 5.22 18.16 -9.23
CA THR A 77 4.68 19.52 -9.37
C THR A 77 3.17 19.45 -9.30
N TRP A 78 2.59 20.28 -8.43
CA TRP A 78 1.16 20.43 -8.28
C TRP A 78 0.81 21.91 -8.28
N GLU A 79 -0.06 22.31 -9.19
CA GLU A 79 -0.50 23.71 -9.33
C GLU A 79 0.67 24.71 -9.38
N GLY A 80 1.69 24.37 -10.16
CA GLY A 80 2.87 25.21 -10.33
C GLY A 80 3.88 25.17 -9.20
N GLU A 81 3.59 24.46 -8.11
CA GLU A 81 4.50 24.33 -6.99
C GLU A 81 5.15 22.95 -6.92
N ARG A 82 6.40 22.94 -6.47
CA ARG A 82 7.10 21.67 -6.24
C ARG A 82 6.73 21.12 -4.87
N VAL A 83 6.41 19.83 -4.83
CA VAL A 83 6.07 19.13 -3.61
C VAL A 83 7.06 17.99 -3.40
N PHE A 84 7.67 17.97 -2.21
CA PHE A 84 8.51 16.86 -1.77
C PHE A 84 7.63 15.91 -0.96
N LYS A 85 7.53 14.66 -1.43
CA LYS A 85 6.66 13.67 -0.79
C LYS A 85 7.47 12.51 -0.22
N VAL A 86 7.12 12.11 0.99
CA VAL A 86 7.65 10.92 1.65
C VAL A 86 6.48 10.01 1.95
N VAL A 87 6.57 8.75 1.52
CA VAL A 87 5.60 7.71 1.86
C VAL A 87 6.31 6.64 2.66
N SER A 88 5.86 6.42 3.89
CA SER A 88 6.39 5.37 4.76
C SER A 88 5.56 4.11 4.59
N PHE A 89 6.18 3.00 4.20
CA PHE A 89 5.49 1.73 3.98
C PHE A 89 5.79 0.73 5.09
N TYR A 90 4.75 -0.01 5.47
CA TYR A 90 4.78 -0.99 6.55
C TYR A 90 4.29 -2.34 6.06
N LEU A 91 4.84 -3.40 6.63
CA LEU A 91 4.34 -4.76 6.41
C LEU A 91 3.18 -5.01 7.37
N LEU A 92 2.03 -5.39 6.82
CA LEU A 92 0.84 -5.74 7.57
C LEU A 92 0.44 -7.18 7.26
N ARG A 93 -0.04 -7.90 8.27
CA ARG A 93 -0.63 -9.23 8.08
C ARG A 93 -2.13 -9.17 8.11
N TYR A 94 -2.76 -9.80 7.14
CA TYR A 94 -4.22 -9.85 7.03
C TYR A 94 -4.84 -10.45 8.29
N THR A 95 -5.87 -9.78 8.82
CA THR A 95 -6.61 -10.23 10.00
C THR A 95 -8.10 -10.38 9.72
N GLY A 96 -8.63 -9.76 8.69
CA GLY A 96 -10.05 -9.83 8.39
C GLY A 96 -10.47 -8.83 7.33
N GLY A 97 -11.77 -8.73 7.14
CA GLY A 97 -12.34 -7.88 6.10
C GLY A 97 -12.32 -8.57 4.74
N ARG A 98 -13.02 -7.98 3.79
CA ARG A 98 -13.14 -8.53 2.45
C ARG A 98 -12.59 -7.55 1.43
N LEU A 99 -11.58 -7.98 0.70
CA LEU A 99 -10.96 -7.15 -0.32
C LEU A 99 -11.99 -6.74 -1.37
N GLY A 100 -12.03 -5.46 -1.68
CA GLY A 100 -13.00 -4.89 -2.62
C GLY A 100 -14.25 -4.32 -1.97
N GLU A 101 -14.52 -4.63 -0.71
CA GLU A 101 -15.64 -4.06 0.04
C GLU A 101 -15.18 -2.85 0.86
N LEU A 102 -15.01 -1.73 0.17
CA LEU A 102 -14.54 -0.49 0.81
C LEU A 102 -15.66 0.18 1.62
N PRO A 103 -15.29 0.92 2.69
CA PRO A 103 -16.24 1.82 3.34
C PRO A 103 -16.88 2.75 2.31
N ALA A 104 -18.17 3.04 2.47
CA ALA A 104 -18.93 3.78 1.46
C ALA A 104 -18.30 5.12 1.07
N GLU A 105 -17.74 5.84 2.05
CA GLU A 105 -17.14 7.14 1.83
C GLU A 105 -15.82 7.09 1.03
N HIS A 106 -15.23 5.91 0.84
CA HIS A 106 -13.97 5.73 0.12
C HIS A 106 -14.12 5.02 -1.22
N ARG A 107 -15.32 4.57 -1.57
CA ARG A 107 -15.56 3.79 -2.81
C ARG A 107 -15.16 4.53 -4.07
N HIS A 108 -15.27 5.84 -4.08
CA HIS A 108 -14.94 6.66 -5.26
C HIS A 108 -13.43 6.81 -5.48
N GLU A 109 -12.62 6.46 -4.50
CA GLU A 109 -11.16 6.63 -4.57
C GLU A 109 -10.45 5.46 -5.25
N VAL A 110 -11.11 4.31 -5.31
CA VAL A 110 -10.50 3.06 -5.80
C VAL A 110 -11.42 2.41 -6.82
N ALA A 111 -10.88 2.14 -8.00
CA ALA A 111 -11.64 1.49 -9.07
C ALA A 111 -11.68 -0.03 -8.91
N GLU A 112 -10.60 -0.62 -8.38
CA GLU A 112 -10.48 -2.07 -8.24
C GLU A 112 -9.49 -2.39 -7.13
N ALA A 113 -9.74 -3.47 -6.37
CA ALA A 113 -8.78 -4.02 -5.41
C ALA A 113 -8.62 -5.50 -5.70
N ARG A 114 -7.39 -6.01 -5.62
CA ARG A 114 -7.08 -7.40 -5.98
C ARG A 114 -5.93 -7.94 -5.15
N TRP A 115 -6.00 -9.22 -4.81
CA TRP A 115 -4.86 -9.94 -4.28
C TRP A 115 -3.94 -10.33 -5.43
N LEU A 116 -2.70 -9.85 -5.42
CA LEU A 116 -1.69 -10.21 -6.43
C LEU A 116 -0.68 -11.18 -5.80
N PRO A 117 -0.15 -12.14 -6.56
CA PRO A 117 0.96 -12.94 -6.06
C PRO A 117 2.11 -12.03 -5.64
N LEU A 118 2.57 -12.16 -4.41
CA LEU A 118 3.63 -11.27 -3.90
C LEU A 118 4.93 -11.40 -4.71
N GLU A 119 5.28 -12.62 -5.14
CA GLU A 119 6.49 -12.83 -5.97
C GLU A 119 6.42 -12.10 -7.30
N GLU A 120 5.22 -11.82 -7.81
CA GLU A 120 5.05 -11.09 -9.06
C GLU A 120 4.86 -9.60 -8.86
N ALA A 121 4.54 -9.16 -7.64
CA ALA A 121 4.28 -7.76 -7.35
C ALA A 121 5.42 -6.82 -7.76
N PRO A 122 6.71 -7.17 -7.58
CA PRO A 122 7.80 -6.31 -8.06
C PRO A 122 7.77 -6.03 -9.56
N ARG A 123 7.08 -6.88 -10.33
CA ARG A 123 6.91 -6.70 -11.76
C ARG A 123 5.57 -6.04 -12.09
N LEU A 124 4.53 -6.31 -11.31
CA LEU A 124 3.17 -5.87 -11.61
C LEU A 124 2.85 -4.47 -11.11
N LEU A 125 3.46 -4.04 -10.00
CA LEU A 125 3.23 -2.69 -9.47
C LEU A 125 3.80 -1.64 -10.42
N ALA A 126 3.05 -0.55 -10.60
CA ALA A 126 3.39 0.47 -11.58
C ALA A 126 4.55 1.37 -11.14
N TYR A 127 4.74 1.56 -9.84
CA TYR A 127 5.67 2.56 -9.32
C TYR A 127 6.92 1.92 -8.73
N ARG A 128 8.07 2.44 -9.12
CA ARG A 128 9.38 1.88 -8.74
C ARG A 128 9.56 1.72 -7.23
N GLY A 129 9.23 2.78 -6.47
CA GLY A 129 9.39 2.72 -5.02
C GLY A 129 8.51 1.66 -4.38
N GLU A 130 7.32 1.43 -4.92
CA GLU A 130 6.42 0.40 -4.42
C GLU A 130 6.90 -1.00 -4.80
N ARG A 131 7.49 -1.16 -5.98
CA ARG A 131 8.12 -2.42 -6.37
C ARG A 131 9.25 -2.79 -5.40
N GLU A 132 10.03 -1.80 -4.97
CA GLU A 132 11.08 -2.01 -3.97
C GLU A 132 10.51 -2.43 -2.61
N MET A 133 9.36 -1.90 -2.22
CA MET A 133 8.70 -2.30 -0.98
C MET A 133 8.20 -3.74 -1.04
N ALA A 134 7.68 -4.17 -2.20
CA ALA A 134 7.29 -5.56 -2.39
C ALA A 134 8.49 -6.49 -2.30
N ASP A 135 9.64 -6.11 -2.86
CA ASP A 135 10.88 -6.88 -2.74
C ASP A 135 11.32 -7.01 -1.28
N LYS A 136 11.22 -5.94 -0.52
CA LYS A 136 11.57 -5.96 0.91
C LYS A 136 10.64 -6.89 1.70
N ALA A 137 9.35 -6.86 1.37
CA ALA A 137 8.37 -7.76 2.01
C ALA A 137 8.72 -9.23 1.72
N LEU A 138 9.06 -9.54 0.47
CA LEU A 138 9.49 -10.89 0.08
C LEU A 138 10.70 -11.34 0.89
N ALA A 139 11.69 -10.47 1.08
CA ALA A 139 12.89 -10.79 1.84
C ALA A 139 12.58 -11.09 3.31
N VAL A 140 11.70 -10.30 3.91
CA VAL A 140 11.26 -10.51 5.29
C VAL A 140 10.55 -11.86 5.43
N LEU A 141 9.61 -12.15 4.54
CA LEU A 141 8.80 -13.38 4.60
C LEU A 141 9.62 -14.62 4.27
N ALA A 142 10.60 -14.51 3.38
CA ALA A 142 11.52 -15.61 3.08
C ALA A 142 12.34 -16.00 4.32
N GLY A 143 12.75 -15.01 5.13
CA GLY A 143 13.45 -15.26 6.39
C GLY A 143 12.60 -16.02 7.41
N GLU A 144 11.29 -15.80 7.40
CA GLU A 144 10.37 -16.51 8.30
C GLU A 144 10.12 -17.96 7.89
N ALA A 145 10.27 -18.27 6.60
CA ALA A 145 10.05 -19.63 6.09
C ALA A 145 11.14 -20.61 6.54
N LEU A 146 12.23 -20.11 7.10
CA LEU A 146 13.29 -20.90 7.66
C LEU A 146 13.04 -21.13 9.14
#